data_7140b1535d368ae3d0e3353115acd59c
#
_entry.id   7140b1535d368ae3d0e3353115acd59c
#
_cell.length_a   1.000
_cell.length_b   1.000
_cell.length_c   1.000
_cell.angle_alpha   90.00
_cell.angle_beta   90.00
_cell.angle_gamma   90.00
#
_symmetry.space_group_name_H-M   'P 1'
#
loop_
_entity.id
_entity.type
_entity.pdbx_description
1 polymer ?
#
loop_
_entity_poly.entity_id
_entity_poly.type
_entity_poly.pdbx_seq_one_letter_code
_entity_poly.pdbx_strand_id
1 'polypeptide(L)'
;MRVALALLALTLPVMAQEDLVIDQSKVYVSDAEACGLIEEKGVDAFMDLDFLALGFPRGIQSMEFQCAFFDVKSREGSSHLFVDAICELPGEVYPDTLAIVPYSETQIQVVSIYDAAMVTAGIFEPLSEVAAPGGRLYTRCDNLSEISVD
;
A
#
# COMPACT_ATOMS: atom_id res chain seq x y z
N MET A 1 -35.48 -40.57 40.20
CA MET A 1 -34.64 -40.49 38.96
C MET A 1 -34.26 -39.03 38.76
N ARG A 2 -32.99 -38.68 39.04
CA ARG A 2 -32.48 -37.30 38.83
C ARG A 2 -31.58 -37.36 37.60
N VAL A 3 -32.00 -36.70 36.50
CA VAL A 3 -31.26 -36.57 35.29
C VAL A 3 -30.35 -35.34 35.46
N ALA A 4 -29.02 -35.55 35.50
CA ALA A 4 -28.04 -34.48 35.49
C ALA A 4 -27.74 -34.13 34.03
N LEU A 5 -28.12 -32.91 33.62
CA LEU A 5 -27.70 -32.33 32.31
C LEU A 5 -26.28 -31.80 32.45
N ALA A 6 -25.32 -32.45 31.80
CA ALA A 6 -23.96 -31.92 31.69
C ALA A 6 -23.92 -30.91 30.53
N LEU A 7 -23.72 -29.62 30.85
CA LEU A 7 -23.41 -28.60 29.85
C LEU A 7 -21.94 -28.77 29.42
N LEU A 8 -21.71 -29.24 28.19
CA LEU A 8 -20.41 -29.15 27.53
C LEU A 8 -20.22 -27.70 27.04
N ALA A 9 -19.36 -26.96 27.72
CA ALA A 9 -18.88 -25.65 27.23
C ALA A 9 -17.88 -25.90 26.10
N LEU A 10 -18.29 -25.66 24.85
CA LEU A 10 -17.39 -25.60 23.71
C LEU A 10 -16.59 -24.26 23.76
N THR A 11 -15.39 -24.31 24.27
CA THR A 11 -14.42 -23.21 24.12
C THR A 11 -13.88 -23.23 22.68
N LEU A 12 -14.45 -22.40 21.80
CA LEU A 12 -13.84 -22.13 20.50
C LEU A 12 -12.52 -21.40 20.73
N PRO A 13 -11.40 -21.82 20.08
CA PRO A 13 -10.18 -21.05 20.11
C PRO A 13 -10.46 -19.70 19.44
N VAL A 14 -10.29 -18.61 20.18
CA VAL A 14 -10.18 -17.26 19.59
C VAL A 14 -8.89 -17.28 18.78
N MET A 15 -9.02 -17.38 17.47
CA MET A 15 -7.91 -17.13 16.56
C MET A 15 -7.49 -15.68 16.81
N ALA A 16 -6.34 -15.48 17.43
CA ALA A 16 -5.71 -14.17 17.50
C ALA A 16 -5.48 -13.73 16.04
N GLN A 17 -6.22 -12.72 15.62
CA GLN A 17 -5.99 -12.07 14.34
C GLN A 17 -4.65 -11.34 14.53
N GLU A 18 -3.58 -11.84 13.89
CA GLU A 18 -2.30 -11.13 13.88
C GLU A 18 -2.57 -9.77 13.24
N ASP A 19 -2.33 -8.70 14.00
CA ASP A 19 -2.47 -7.34 13.51
C ASP A 19 -1.41 -7.12 12.44
N LEU A 20 -1.83 -7.08 11.18
CA LEU A 20 -0.97 -6.77 10.05
C LEU A 20 -0.39 -5.35 10.23
N VAL A 21 0.92 -5.23 10.13
CA VAL A 21 1.66 -3.97 10.31
C VAL A 21 2.35 -3.57 9.01
N ILE A 22 2.33 -2.28 8.70
CA ILE A 22 3.04 -1.71 7.56
C ILE A 22 4.48 -1.44 7.98
N ASP A 23 5.45 -2.11 7.33
CA ASP A 23 6.88 -1.83 7.54
C ASP A 23 7.31 -0.60 6.73
N GLN A 24 7.33 0.56 7.39
CA GLN A 24 7.69 1.83 6.76
C GLN A 24 9.18 1.94 6.38
N SER A 25 10.01 0.99 6.77
CA SER A 25 11.44 0.93 6.41
C SER A 25 11.69 0.24 5.07
N LYS A 26 10.66 -0.30 4.43
CA LYS A 26 10.76 -1.07 3.20
C LYS A 26 10.22 -0.32 1.99
N VAL A 27 10.71 -0.73 0.81
CA VAL A 27 10.15 -0.32 -0.48
C VAL A 27 9.00 -1.26 -0.84
N TYR A 28 7.94 -0.70 -1.40
CA TYR A 28 6.79 -1.42 -1.93
C TYR A 28 6.62 -1.08 -3.41
N VAL A 29 6.23 -2.04 -4.22
CA VAL A 29 6.09 -1.89 -5.68
C VAL A 29 4.73 -2.37 -6.16
N SER A 30 4.19 -1.71 -7.19
CA SER A 30 2.91 -2.11 -7.81
C SER A 30 3.01 -3.38 -8.66
N ASP A 31 4.23 -3.75 -9.07
CA ASP A 31 4.55 -5.00 -9.76
C ASP A 31 5.68 -5.71 -8.99
N ALA A 32 5.41 -6.93 -8.51
CA ALA A 32 6.36 -7.69 -7.69
C ALA A 32 7.70 -8.02 -8.40
N GLU A 33 7.70 -8.08 -9.73
CA GLU A 33 8.91 -8.33 -10.52
C GLU A 33 9.90 -7.16 -10.40
N ALA A 34 9.41 -5.96 -10.10
CA ALA A 34 10.24 -4.77 -9.94
C ALA A 34 11.21 -4.87 -8.75
N CYS A 35 10.92 -5.66 -7.71
CA CYS A 35 11.84 -5.81 -6.57
C CYS A 35 13.23 -6.29 -7.02
N GLY A 36 13.29 -7.32 -7.85
CA GLY A 36 14.56 -7.85 -8.37
C GLY A 36 15.25 -6.87 -9.32
N LEU A 37 14.49 -6.17 -10.14
CA LEU A 37 15.04 -5.17 -11.06
C LEU A 37 15.63 -3.97 -10.31
N ILE A 38 14.97 -3.48 -9.27
CA ILE A 38 15.48 -2.37 -8.44
C ILE A 38 16.76 -2.79 -7.70
N GLU A 39 16.81 -4.02 -7.18
CA GLU A 39 18.01 -4.55 -6.50
C GLU A 39 19.20 -4.62 -7.45
N GLU A 40 18.97 -4.96 -8.73
CA GLU A 40 20.02 -5.07 -9.75
C GLU A 40 20.43 -3.72 -10.36
N LYS A 41 19.44 -2.82 -10.62
CA LYS A 41 19.60 -1.64 -11.47
C LYS A 41 19.27 -0.31 -10.82
N GLY A 42 18.84 -0.32 -9.55
CA GLY A 42 18.41 0.90 -8.87
C GLY A 42 17.29 1.62 -9.64
N VAL A 43 17.46 2.93 -9.84
CA VAL A 43 16.46 3.76 -10.57
C VAL A 43 16.33 3.40 -12.05
N ASP A 44 17.33 2.77 -12.67
CA ASP A 44 17.26 2.37 -14.07
C ASP A 44 16.22 1.28 -14.31
N ALA A 45 15.77 0.59 -13.26
CA ALA A 45 14.67 -0.37 -13.31
C ALA A 45 13.38 0.22 -13.92
N PHE A 46 13.12 1.53 -13.70
CA PHE A 46 11.97 2.22 -14.28
C PHE A 46 12.00 2.33 -15.82
N MET A 47 13.16 2.13 -16.44
CA MET A 47 13.28 2.11 -17.91
C MET A 47 12.89 0.77 -18.52
N ASP A 48 12.93 -0.31 -17.72
CA ASP A 48 12.73 -1.67 -18.21
C ASP A 48 11.32 -2.20 -17.92
N LEU A 49 10.67 -1.67 -16.89
CA LEU A 49 9.34 -2.11 -16.45
C LEU A 49 8.51 -0.89 -16.00
N ASP A 50 7.24 -0.87 -16.40
CA ASP A 50 6.28 0.15 -15.96
C ASP A 50 5.70 -0.27 -14.59
N PHE A 51 6.12 0.40 -13.55
CA PHE A 51 5.64 0.19 -12.17
C PHE A 51 5.71 1.46 -11.34
N LEU A 52 5.00 1.45 -10.23
CA LEU A 52 5.13 2.45 -9.18
C LEU A 52 5.91 1.86 -8.00
N ALA A 53 6.83 2.63 -7.46
CA ALA A 53 7.54 2.29 -6.23
C ALA A 53 7.17 3.28 -5.12
N LEU A 54 6.88 2.77 -3.93
CA LEU A 54 6.57 3.52 -2.74
C LEU A 54 7.67 3.31 -1.69
N GLY A 55 8.29 4.41 -1.27
CA GLY A 55 9.19 4.47 -0.13
C GLY A 55 8.76 5.61 0.78
N PHE A 56 8.51 5.35 2.06
CA PHE A 56 7.95 6.35 2.97
C PHE A 56 8.76 7.66 3.07
N PRO A 57 10.12 7.66 2.99
CA PRO A 57 10.90 8.89 3.01
C PRO A 57 10.74 9.76 1.75
N ARG A 58 10.39 9.17 0.61
CA ARG A 58 10.32 9.88 -0.69
C ARG A 58 8.90 9.98 -1.25
N GLY A 59 8.05 9.00 -0.93
CA GLY A 59 6.72 8.90 -1.48
C GLY A 59 6.60 7.86 -2.60
N ILE A 60 5.70 8.07 -3.55
CA ILE A 60 5.46 7.19 -4.69
C ILE A 60 6.15 7.79 -5.91
N GLN A 61 6.82 6.95 -6.70
CA GLN A 61 7.53 7.37 -7.89
C GLN A 61 7.46 6.34 -9.03
N SER A 62 7.53 6.83 -10.25
CA SER A 62 7.76 6.08 -11.48
C SER A 62 8.60 6.92 -12.43
N MET A 63 8.66 6.55 -13.72
CA MET A 63 9.35 7.29 -14.76
C MET A 63 8.82 8.73 -14.92
N GLU A 64 7.50 8.91 -14.90
CA GLU A 64 6.83 10.18 -15.20
C GLU A 64 5.91 10.67 -14.07
N PHE A 65 5.79 9.92 -12.98
CA PHE A 65 4.90 10.23 -11.88
C PHE A 65 5.66 10.26 -10.57
N GLN A 66 5.39 11.27 -9.76
CA GLN A 66 5.88 11.39 -8.39
C GLN A 66 4.81 11.92 -7.46
N CYS A 67 4.62 11.28 -6.31
CA CYS A 67 3.88 11.82 -5.17
C CYS A 67 4.82 11.97 -3.98
N ALA A 68 5.23 13.18 -3.67
CA ALA A 68 6.06 13.48 -2.50
C ALA A 68 5.19 13.50 -1.24
N PHE A 69 5.59 12.75 -0.21
CA PHE A 69 4.90 12.70 1.07
C PHE A 69 5.35 13.86 1.96
N PHE A 70 4.40 14.60 2.55
CA PHE A 70 4.68 15.69 3.49
C PHE A 70 4.43 15.28 4.92
N ASP A 71 3.40 14.49 5.17
CA ASP A 71 3.00 14.08 6.50
C ASP A 71 2.43 12.68 6.46
N VAL A 72 2.98 11.80 7.29
CA VAL A 72 2.51 10.42 7.45
C VAL A 72 1.94 10.29 8.84
N LYS A 73 0.62 10.15 8.92
CA LYS A 73 -0.14 10.10 10.17
C LYS A 73 -0.57 8.69 10.49
N SER A 74 -0.36 8.28 11.73
CA SER A 74 -0.92 7.07 12.30
C SER A 74 -1.86 7.39 13.44
N ARG A 75 -2.76 6.47 13.76
CA ARG A 75 -3.63 6.55 14.92
C ARG A 75 -3.30 5.42 15.87
N GLU A 76 -3.23 5.71 17.17
CA GLU A 76 -3.04 4.69 18.20
C GLU A 76 -4.11 3.59 18.07
N GLY A 77 -3.68 2.32 18.11
CA GLY A 77 -4.55 1.16 17.96
C GLY A 77 -5.02 0.89 16.53
N SER A 78 -4.40 1.52 15.51
CA SER A 78 -4.67 1.28 14.09
C SER A 78 -3.38 1.02 13.33
N SER A 79 -3.40 0.04 12.43
CA SER A 79 -2.34 -0.23 11.46
C SER A 79 -2.46 0.62 10.18
N HIS A 80 -3.49 1.48 10.10
CA HIS A 80 -3.75 2.33 8.94
C HIS A 80 -2.93 3.61 9.02
N LEU A 81 -2.42 4.06 7.87
CA LEU A 81 -1.72 5.34 7.72
C LEU A 81 -2.53 6.27 6.82
N PHE A 82 -2.48 7.56 7.13
CA PHE A 82 -2.97 8.63 6.27
C PHE A 82 -1.80 9.52 5.87
N VAL A 83 -1.71 9.86 4.60
CA VAL A 83 -0.57 10.58 4.04
C VAL A 83 -1.07 11.77 3.26
N ASP A 84 -0.58 12.96 3.60
CA ASP A 84 -0.75 14.16 2.79
C ASP A 84 0.41 14.23 1.79
N ALA A 85 0.09 14.37 0.50
CA ALA A 85 1.06 14.33 -0.58
C ALA A 85 0.82 15.44 -1.62
N ILE A 86 1.87 15.79 -2.36
CA ILE A 86 1.76 16.49 -3.63
C ILE A 86 2.20 15.54 -4.74
N CYS A 87 1.32 15.38 -5.72
CA CYS A 87 1.54 14.50 -6.86
C CYS A 87 1.81 15.32 -8.12
N GLU A 88 2.73 14.85 -8.95
CA GLU A 88 3.19 15.50 -10.16
C GLU A 88 3.19 14.51 -11.33
N LEU A 89 2.63 14.96 -12.43
CA LEU A 89 2.68 14.36 -13.77
C LEU A 89 3.22 15.40 -14.74
N PRO A 90 3.68 15.05 -15.93
CA PRO A 90 4.06 16.03 -16.93
C PRO A 90 2.93 17.03 -17.22
N GLY A 91 3.14 18.28 -16.79
CA GLY A 91 2.19 19.39 -16.98
C GLY A 91 1.09 19.50 -15.93
N GLU A 92 1.06 18.68 -14.91
CA GLU A 92 0.06 18.70 -13.85
C GLU A 92 0.69 18.51 -12.46
N VAL A 93 0.26 19.34 -11.49
CA VAL A 93 0.63 19.23 -10.08
C VAL A 93 -0.65 19.34 -9.24
N TYR A 94 -0.89 18.41 -8.35
CA TYR A 94 -2.09 18.39 -7.51
C TYR A 94 -1.83 17.84 -6.11
N PRO A 95 -2.56 18.36 -5.09
CA PRO A 95 -2.53 17.77 -3.76
C PRO A 95 -3.36 16.48 -3.74
N ASP A 96 -2.92 15.51 -2.96
CA ASP A 96 -3.67 14.28 -2.71
C ASP A 96 -3.58 13.88 -1.24
N THR A 97 -4.54 13.11 -0.79
CA THR A 97 -4.50 12.42 0.48
C THR A 97 -4.62 10.92 0.23
N LEU A 98 -3.67 10.16 0.75
CA LEU A 98 -3.60 8.72 0.58
C LEU A 98 -4.01 8.02 1.87
N ALA A 99 -4.82 6.98 1.76
CA ALA A 99 -5.03 6.01 2.82
C ALA A 99 -4.20 4.75 2.51
N ILE A 100 -3.32 4.37 3.42
CA ILE A 100 -2.50 3.17 3.28
C ILE A 100 -2.90 2.17 4.35
N VAL A 101 -3.31 1.00 3.91
CA VAL A 101 -3.78 -0.07 4.80
C VAL A 101 -3.04 -1.37 4.52
N PRO A 102 -2.73 -2.18 5.52
CA PRO A 102 -2.20 -3.51 5.28
C PRO A 102 -3.26 -4.36 4.59
N TYR A 103 -2.87 -5.07 3.53
CA TYR A 103 -3.74 -5.96 2.77
C TYR A 103 -3.45 -7.43 3.05
N SER A 104 -2.17 -7.76 3.18
CA SER A 104 -1.67 -9.09 3.58
C SER A 104 -0.33 -8.92 4.31
N GLU A 105 0.33 -10.01 4.67
CA GLU A 105 1.67 -9.98 5.28
C GLU A 105 2.73 -9.29 4.40
N THR A 106 2.55 -9.34 3.08
CA THR A 106 3.52 -8.82 2.10
C THR A 106 2.97 -7.69 1.24
N GLN A 107 1.71 -7.32 1.41
CA GLN A 107 1.06 -6.32 0.56
C GLN A 107 0.36 -5.25 1.38
N ILE A 108 0.38 -4.04 0.84
CA ILE A 108 -0.41 -2.90 1.29
C ILE A 108 -1.35 -2.45 0.16
N GLN A 109 -2.49 -1.88 0.55
CA GLN A 109 -3.36 -1.16 -0.36
C GLN A 109 -3.18 0.33 -0.12
N VAL A 110 -2.94 1.08 -1.19
CA VAL A 110 -2.89 2.54 -1.20
C VAL A 110 -4.11 3.06 -1.95
N VAL A 111 -4.91 3.88 -1.30
CA VAL A 111 -6.10 4.52 -1.89
C VAL A 111 -5.83 6.01 -2.00
N SER A 112 -5.84 6.53 -3.21
CA SER A 112 -5.79 7.95 -3.52
C SER A 112 -7.21 8.53 -3.48
N ILE A 113 -7.41 9.64 -2.77
CA ILE A 113 -8.72 10.33 -2.75
C ILE A 113 -9.00 10.93 -4.12
N TYR A 114 -7.98 11.45 -4.80
CA TYR A 114 -8.11 11.99 -6.15
C TYR A 114 -8.57 10.91 -7.13
N ASP A 115 -7.87 9.78 -7.19
CA ASP A 115 -8.23 8.67 -8.08
C ASP A 115 -9.61 8.09 -7.74
N ALA A 116 -9.93 7.95 -6.45
CA ALA A 116 -11.24 7.47 -6.00
C ALA A 116 -12.38 8.38 -6.50
N ALA A 117 -12.18 9.70 -6.46
CA ALA A 117 -13.16 10.65 -6.98
C ALA A 117 -13.31 10.52 -8.49
N MET A 118 -12.21 10.37 -9.24
CA MET A 118 -12.21 10.23 -10.71
C MET A 118 -12.85 8.91 -11.17
N VAL A 119 -12.57 7.80 -10.48
CA VAL A 119 -13.20 6.50 -10.73
C VAL A 119 -14.70 6.57 -10.43
N THR A 120 -15.10 7.18 -9.31
CA THR A 120 -16.50 7.32 -8.93
C THR A 120 -17.28 8.21 -9.91
N ALA A 121 -16.63 9.21 -10.47
CA ALA A 121 -17.20 10.09 -11.51
C ALA A 121 -17.24 9.41 -12.91
N GLY A 122 -16.67 8.21 -13.07
CA GLY A 122 -16.57 7.51 -14.36
C GLY A 122 -15.58 8.13 -15.34
N ILE A 123 -14.60 8.92 -14.83
CA ILE A 123 -13.55 9.55 -15.64
C ILE A 123 -12.36 8.59 -15.80
N PHE A 124 -12.00 7.88 -14.73
CA PHE A 124 -10.97 6.85 -14.76
C PHE A 124 -11.56 5.45 -14.63
N GLU A 125 -10.91 4.48 -15.25
CA GLU A 125 -11.19 3.07 -14.98
C GLU A 125 -10.60 2.66 -13.61
N PRO A 126 -11.21 1.68 -12.91
CA PRO A 126 -10.65 1.14 -11.69
C PRO A 126 -9.24 0.56 -11.93
N LEU A 127 -8.29 0.91 -11.08
CA LEU A 127 -6.89 0.45 -11.18
C LEU A 127 -6.71 -1.04 -10.80
N SER A 128 -7.69 -1.61 -10.10
CA SER A 128 -7.68 -3.00 -9.67
C SER A 128 -9.11 -3.46 -9.41
N GLU A 129 -9.43 -4.70 -9.77
CA GLU A 129 -10.73 -5.32 -9.47
C GLU A 129 -10.86 -5.75 -7.98
N VAL A 130 -9.73 -5.91 -7.28
CA VAL A 130 -9.68 -6.38 -5.90
C VAL A 130 -9.44 -5.27 -4.88
N ALA A 131 -8.98 -4.11 -5.32
CA ALA A 131 -8.77 -2.94 -4.48
C ALA A 131 -10.03 -2.06 -4.41
N ALA A 132 -10.10 -1.16 -3.41
CA ALA A 132 -11.11 -0.12 -3.35
C ALA A 132 -11.03 0.80 -4.58
N PRO A 133 -12.12 1.52 -4.96
CA PRO A 133 -12.05 2.55 -6.00
C PRO A 133 -10.92 3.53 -5.73
N GLY A 134 -10.06 3.79 -6.73
CA GLY A 134 -8.85 4.59 -6.57
C GLY A 134 -7.72 3.91 -5.77
N GLY A 135 -7.90 2.63 -5.44
CA GLY A 135 -6.93 1.82 -4.71
C GLY A 135 -6.03 1.01 -5.63
N ARG A 136 -4.79 0.82 -5.19
CA ARG A 136 -3.78 -0.02 -5.83
C ARG A 136 -3.08 -0.88 -4.78
N LEU A 137 -2.78 -2.12 -5.14
CA LEU A 137 -1.97 -3.00 -4.30
C LEU A 137 -0.48 -2.80 -4.60
N TYR A 138 0.30 -2.83 -3.53
CA TYR A 138 1.77 -2.77 -3.59
C TYR A 138 2.34 -3.95 -2.81
N THR A 139 3.32 -4.61 -3.41
CA THR A 139 4.04 -5.73 -2.79
C THR A 139 5.33 -5.24 -2.16
N ARG A 140 5.63 -5.71 -0.94
CA ARG A 140 6.84 -5.37 -0.21
C ARG A 140 8.06 -6.04 -0.84
N CYS A 141 9.13 -5.26 -1.02
CA CYS A 141 10.44 -5.77 -1.38
C CYS A 141 11.25 -6.01 -0.11
N ASP A 142 11.41 -7.25 0.31
CA ASP A 142 11.99 -7.60 1.62
C ASP A 142 13.47 -7.18 1.75
N ASN A 143 14.22 -7.13 0.63
CA ASN A 143 15.62 -6.78 0.60
C ASN A 143 15.90 -5.29 0.37
N LEU A 144 14.87 -4.46 0.14
CA LEU A 144 15.03 -3.06 -0.23
C LEU A 144 14.47 -2.12 0.84
N SER A 145 15.32 -1.20 1.30
CA SER A 145 14.94 -0.07 2.16
C SER A 145 14.91 1.27 1.41
N GLU A 146 15.57 1.33 0.26
CA GLU A 146 15.61 2.51 -0.62
C GLU A 146 15.91 2.08 -2.06
N ILE A 147 15.73 3.01 -2.99
CA ILE A 147 16.09 2.82 -4.41
C ILE A 147 17.37 3.61 -4.66
N SER A 148 18.44 2.91 -5.03
CA SER A 148 19.74 3.53 -5.36
C SER A 148 19.61 4.44 -6.57
N VAL A 149 20.33 5.58 -6.52
CA VAL A 149 20.40 6.59 -7.60
C VAL A 149 21.78 6.64 -8.24
N ASP A 150 22.59 5.59 -8.04
CA ASP A 150 23.98 5.50 -8.52
C ASP A 150 24.06 5.27 -10.03
#